data_7e4369b8c60c032e1cc2474764b89e17
#
_entry.id   7e4369b8c60c032e1cc2474764b89e17
#
_cell.length_a   1.000
_cell.length_b   1.000
_cell.length_c   1.000
_cell.angle_alpha   90.00
_cell.angle_beta   90.00
_cell.angle_gamma   90.00
#
_symmetry.space_group_name_H-M   'P 1'
#
loop_
_entity.id
_entity.type
_entity.pdbx_description
1 polymer ?
#
loop_
_entity_poly.entity_id
_entity_poly.type
_entity_poly.pdbx_seq_one_letter_code
_entity_poly.pdbx_strand_id
1 'polypeptide(L)'
;MEAGIDSDSDSLGSEAARLLRYERQLGLPGFSQTQQEKLFMGSVLLLGASFVSRTVAMSLAQSGVGTIKLASASLSELSSARQFLSSVETPDSKLSFQLLSEPLMGHLEELMVAYDVIVDGVERWQTKLLASDVAMRLGKPLVHSHSSGLRCQVYCMVPGRSMCLRCLLIQLEMEDFPREEASRFSSLPALESIVGGFQALEVIKLLSGFGVSQGNELMRFDGLSGELEVLRGLDPKSDCPDCGRP
;
A
#
# COMPACT_ATOMS: atom_id res chain seq x y z
N MET A 1 -6.51 54.32 -4.26
CA MET A 1 -5.33 53.50 -3.95
C MET A 1 -5.70 52.66 -2.73
N GLU A 2 -6.43 51.58 -2.96
CA GLU A 2 -6.69 50.58 -1.91
C GLU A 2 -5.79 49.37 -2.18
N ALA A 3 -4.83 49.18 -1.28
CA ALA A 3 -3.85 48.13 -1.35
C ALA A 3 -4.52 46.82 -0.96
N GLY A 4 -4.38 45.81 -1.84
CA GLY A 4 -4.73 44.44 -1.54
C GLY A 4 -3.85 43.86 -0.43
N ILE A 5 -4.43 43.62 0.73
CA ILE A 5 -3.86 42.89 1.84
C ILE A 5 -4.97 41.99 2.40
N ASP A 6 -5.31 40.92 1.67
CA ASP A 6 -6.25 39.90 2.23
C ASP A 6 -6.06 38.48 1.71
N SER A 7 -5.07 38.18 0.85
CA SER A 7 -4.89 36.81 0.36
C SER A 7 -3.95 35.95 1.24
N ASP A 8 -3.07 36.56 2.04
CA ASP A 8 -2.08 35.82 2.86
C ASP A 8 -2.66 35.36 4.21
N SER A 9 -3.60 36.10 4.80
CA SER A 9 -4.19 35.72 6.08
C SER A 9 -5.15 34.52 5.96
N ASP A 10 -5.88 34.40 4.87
CA ASP A 10 -6.77 33.26 4.61
C ASP A 10 -5.99 31.98 4.31
N SER A 11 -4.84 32.09 3.64
CA SER A 11 -3.97 30.95 3.34
C SER A 11 -3.29 30.40 4.60
N LEU A 12 -2.79 31.27 5.47
CA LEU A 12 -2.18 30.88 6.77
C LEU A 12 -3.21 30.26 7.71
N GLY A 13 -4.45 30.75 7.73
CA GLY A 13 -5.55 30.16 8.50
C GLY A 13 -5.91 28.75 7.99
N SER A 14 -5.91 28.54 6.69
CA SER A 14 -6.21 27.25 6.07
C SER A 14 -5.09 26.21 6.31
N GLU A 15 -3.82 26.61 6.27
CA GLU A 15 -2.67 25.75 6.52
C GLU A 15 -2.59 25.35 8.00
N ALA A 16 -2.77 26.27 8.92
CA ALA A 16 -2.83 25.97 10.34
C ALA A 16 -3.98 25.01 10.68
N ALA A 17 -5.18 25.21 10.10
CA ALA A 17 -6.30 24.30 10.27
C ALA A 17 -6.05 22.90 9.65
N ARG A 18 -5.29 22.85 8.56
CA ARG A 18 -4.84 21.62 7.95
C ARG A 18 -3.90 20.85 8.87
N LEU A 19 -2.90 21.50 9.43
CA LEU A 19 -1.92 20.89 10.33
C LEU A 19 -2.55 20.41 11.65
N LEU A 20 -3.53 21.15 12.19
CA LEU A 20 -4.28 20.74 13.39
C LEU A 20 -4.97 19.36 13.22
N ARG A 21 -5.39 19.02 11.99
CA ARG A 21 -5.99 17.72 11.70
C ARG A 21 -5.01 16.56 11.92
N TYR A 22 -3.73 16.82 11.79
CA TYR A 22 -2.64 15.85 11.91
C TYR A 22 -1.77 16.06 13.15
N GLU A 23 -2.22 16.84 14.14
CA GLU A 23 -1.45 17.14 15.35
C GLU A 23 -0.96 15.89 16.09
N ARG A 24 -1.77 14.81 16.10
CA ARG A 24 -1.40 13.54 16.73
C ARG A 24 -0.21 12.86 16.04
N GLN A 25 -0.10 12.99 14.72
CA GLN A 25 1.03 12.47 13.94
C GLN A 25 2.26 13.37 14.12
N LEU A 26 2.05 14.68 14.08
CA LEU A 26 3.10 15.68 14.31
C LEU A 26 3.68 15.63 15.73
N GLY A 27 2.93 15.08 16.68
CA GLY A 27 3.39 14.81 18.05
C GLY A 27 4.29 13.57 18.19
N LEU A 28 4.47 12.77 17.15
CA LEU A 28 5.35 11.61 17.20
C LEU A 28 6.83 12.05 17.17
N PRO A 29 7.70 11.52 18.06
CA PRO A 29 9.13 11.83 18.02
C PRO A 29 9.75 11.50 16.66
N GLY A 30 10.34 12.49 16.00
CA GLY A 30 10.97 12.35 14.69
C GLY A 30 10.04 12.46 13.47
N PHE A 31 8.72 12.57 13.68
CA PHE A 31 7.78 12.90 12.60
C PHE A 31 7.52 14.41 12.59
N SER A 32 7.98 15.09 11.57
CA SER A 32 7.87 16.54 11.44
C SER A 32 6.85 16.96 10.37
N GLN A 33 6.61 18.25 10.24
CA GLN A 33 5.82 18.83 9.16
C GLN A 33 6.35 18.41 7.78
N THR A 34 7.67 18.29 7.61
CA THR A 34 8.27 17.83 6.33
C THR A 34 7.80 16.42 5.95
N GLN A 35 7.69 15.50 6.91
CA GLN A 35 7.15 14.16 6.66
C GLN A 35 5.66 14.23 6.30
N GLN A 36 4.91 15.09 6.97
CA GLN A 36 3.49 15.29 6.66
C GLN A 36 3.28 15.87 5.26
N GLU A 37 4.08 16.84 4.85
CA GLU A 37 4.05 17.42 3.50
C GLU A 37 4.32 16.37 2.41
N LYS A 38 5.28 15.46 2.67
CA LYS A 38 5.52 14.33 1.75
C LYS A 38 4.31 13.41 1.63
N LEU A 39 3.56 13.17 2.70
CA LEU A 39 2.32 12.41 2.63
C LEU A 39 1.27 13.15 1.79
N PHE A 40 1.09 14.46 1.98
CA PHE A 40 0.16 15.26 1.18
C PHE A 40 0.46 15.23 -0.32
N MET A 41 1.73 15.12 -0.70
CA MET A 41 2.16 15.03 -2.10
C MET A 41 2.17 13.60 -2.62
N GLY A 42 2.12 12.61 -1.73
CA GLY A 42 2.24 11.20 -2.08
C GLY A 42 1.04 10.67 -2.85
N SER A 43 1.31 9.72 -3.73
CA SER A 43 0.32 9.03 -4.55
C SER A 43 0.42 7.52 -4.44
N VAL A 44 -0.72 6.87 -4.23
CA VAL A 44 -0.81 5.42 -3.97
C VAL A 44 -1.85 4.77 -4.87
N LEU A 45 -1.45 3.68 -5.51
CA LEU A 45 -2.34 2.80 -6.25
C LEU A 45 -2.57 1.50 -5.45
N LEU A 46 -3.82 1.22 -5.11
CA LEU A 46 -4.24 -0.07 -4.56
C LEU A 46 -4.81 -0.93 -5.70
N LEU A 47 -4.17 -2.03 -5.97
CA LEU A 47 -4.66 -3.06 -6.88
C LEU A 47 -5.60 -3.98 -6.10
N GLY A 48 -6.88 -3.99 -6.47
CA GLY A 48 -7.96 -4.63 -5.73
C GLY A 48 -8.75 -3.66 -4.86
N ALA A 49 -9.96 -4.04 -4.48
CA ALA A 49 -10.86 -3.27 -3.64
C ALA A 49 -11.47 -4.13 -2.50
N SER A 50 -10.72 -5.15 -2.07
CA SER A 50 -11.04 -6.06 -0.96
C SER A 50 -11.18 -5.30 0.36
N PHE A 51 -11.55 -5.99 1.43
CA PHE A 51 -11.62 -5.39 2.75
C PHE A 51 -10.25 -4.87 3.22
N VAL A 52 -9.16 -5.61 2.93
CA VAL A 52 -7.78 -5.16 3.21
C VAL A 52 -7.49 -3.83 2.49
N SER A 53 -7.77 -3.76 1.17
CA SER A 53 -7.56 -2.53 0.38
C SER A 53 -8.33 -1.33 0.94
N ARG A 54 -9.57 -1.55 1.40
CA ARG A 54 -10.39 -0.49 2.04
C ARG A 54 -9.77 -0.01 3.34
N THR A 55 -9.26 -0.90 4.16
CA THR A 55 -8.56 -0.57 5.41
C THR A 55 -7.28 0.22 5.15
N VAL A 56 -6.51 -0.18 4.14
CA VAL A 56 -5.33 0.58 3.70
C VAL A 56 -5.73 1.98 3.25
N ALA A 57 -6.70 2.09 2.32
CA ALA A 57 -7.15 3.37 1.79
C ALA A 57 -7.65 4.32 2.88
N MET A 58 -8.44 3.80 3.83
CA MET A 58 -8.91 4.55 5.00
C MET A 58 -7.74 5.09 5.83
N SER A 59 -6.79 4.22 6.19
CA SER A 59 -5.64 4.59 7.01
C SER A 59 -4.77 5.63 6.32
N LEU A 60 -4.53 5.49 5.02
CA LEU A 60 -3.76 6.44 4.22
C LEU A 60 -4.48 7.79 4.09
N ALA A 61 -5.79 7.79 3.84
CA ALA A 61 -6.57 9.02 3.75
C ALA A 61 -6.57 9.78 5.09
N GLN A 62 -6.78 9.09 6.20
CA GLN A 62 -6.72 9.67 7.54
C GLN A 62 -5.31 10.14 7.94
N SER A 63 -4.27 9.59 7.31
CA SER A 63 -2.88 10.06 7.48
C SER A 63 -2.51 11.22 6.57
N GLY A 64 -3.40 11.63 5.66
CA GLY A 64 -3.20 12.76 4.75
C GLY A 64 -2.42 12.42 3.48
N VAL A 65 -2.48 11.18 3.00
CA VAL A 65 -1.92 10.84 1.68
C VAL A 65 -2.75 11.51 0.58
N GLY A 66 -2.07 12.30 -0.27
CA GLY A 66 -2.74 13.22 -1.19
C GLY A 66 -3.57 12.55 -2.28
N THR A 67 -3.09 11.47 -2.88
CA THR A 67 -3.81 10.77 -3.95
C THR A 67 -3.85 9.27 -3.69
N ILE A 68 -5.05 8.72 -3.66
CA ILE A 68 -5.29 7.29 -3.44
C ILE A 68 -6.25 6.78 -4.51
N LYS A 69 -5.83 5.78 -5.28
CA LYS A 69 -6.67 5.13 -6.27
C LYS A 69 -6.85 3.65 -5.93
N LEU A 70 -8.09 3.18 -5.97
CA LEU A 70 -8.43 1.76 -5.94
C LEU A 70 -8.79 1.31 -7.36
N ALA A 71 -8.11 0.29 -7.85
CA ALA A 71 -8.34 -0.28 -9.18
C ALA A 71 -8.64 -1.77 -9.07
N SER A 72 -9.80 -2.22 -9.51
CA SER A 72 -10.24 -3.62 -9.43
C SER A 72 -10.98 -4.03 -10.70
N ALA A 73 -10.90 -5.30 -11.06
CA ALA A 73 -11.71 -5.90 -12.12
C ALA A 73 -13.16 -6.18 -11.65
N SER A 74 -13.45 -6.06 -10.35
CA SER A 74 -14.76 -6.30 -9.75
C SER A 74 -15.52 -5.00 -9.50
N LEU A 75 -16.59 -4.77 -10.24
CA LEU A 75 -17.47 -3.60 -10.04
C LEU A 75 -18.14 -3.63 -8.65
N SER A 76 -18.52 -4.82 -8.17
CA SER A 76 -19.16 -4.97 -6.86
C SER A 76 -18.20 -4.60 -5.71
N GLU A 77 -16.94 -5.00 -5.79
CA GLU A 77 -15.92 -4.60 -4.82
C GLU A 77 -15.69 -3.10 -4.82
N LEU A 78 -15.56 -2.48 -6.01
CA LEU A 78 -15.39 -1.02 -6.13
C LEU A 78 -16.58 -0.26 -5.57
N SER A 79 -17.80 -0.73 -5.81
CA SER A 79 -19.02 -0.12 -5.26
C SER A 79 -19.04 -0.20 -3.73
N SER A 80 -18.70 -1.36 -3.18
CA SER A 80 -18.59 -1.56 -1.73
C SER A 80 -17.47 -0.72 -1.10
N ALA A 81 -16.33 -0.61 -1.78
CA ALA A 81 -15.22 0.23 -1.33
C ALA A 81 -15.60 1.72 -1.35
N ARG A 82 -16.28 2.19 -2.39
CA ARG A 82 -16.77 3.56 -2.48
C ARG A 82 -17.74 3.89 -1.35
N GLN A 83 -18.69 3.01 -1.07
CA GLN A 83 -19.63 3.18 0.04
C GLN A 83 -18.92 3.22 1.39
N PHE A 84 -17.97 2.32 1.63
CA PHE A 84 -17.20 2.26 2.87
C PHE A 84 -16.35 3.52 3.08
N LEU A 85 -15.68 4.00 2.02
CA LEU A 85 -14.75 5.12 2.09
C LEU A 85 -15.44 6.49 2.03
N SER A 86 -16.71 6.58 1.64
CA SER A 86 -17.43 7.86 1.55
C SER A 86 -17.54 8.60 2.89
N SER A 87 -17.51 7.87 4.01
CA SER A 87 -17.54 8.46 5.37
C SER A 87 -16.15 8.85 5.90
N VAL A 88 -15.08 8.55 5.14
CA VAL A 88 -13.68 8.71 5.58
C VAL A 88 -12.93 9.73 4.71
N GLU A 89 -13.62 10.33 3.74
CA GLU A 89 -13.02 11.37 2.90
C GLU A 89 -12.53 12.54 3.73
N THR A 90 -11.28 12.92 3.50
CA THR A 90 -10.68 14.10 4.10
C THR A 90 -10.41 15.12 2.98
N PRO A 91 -10.43 16.43 3.26
CA PRO A 91 -10.15 17.45 2.26
C PRO A 91 -8.73 17.36 1.68
N ASP A 92 -7.83 16.65 2.36
CA ASP A 92 -6.42 16.54 1.98
C ASP A 92 -6.12 15.30 1.12
N SER A 93 -7.09 14.38 0.97
CA SER A 93 -6.91 13.13 0.24
C SER A 93 -7.93 12.98 -0.87
N LYS A 94 -7.45 12.81 -2.09
CA LYS A 94 -8.28 12.55 -3.28
C LYS A 94 -8.42 11.06 -3.49
N LEU A 95 -9.59 10.51 -3.14
CA LEU A 95 -9.95 9.13 -3.42
C LEU A 95 -10.53 8.98 -4.83
N SER A 96 -10.11 7.95 -5.56
CA SER A 96 -10.64 7.62 -6.88
C SER A 96 -10.73 6.11 -7.09
N PHE A 97 -11.64 5.69 -7.98
CA PHE A 97 -11.96 4.29 -8.22
C PHE A 97 -11.96 4.01 -9.72
N GLN A 98 -11.29 2.94 -10.13
CA GLN A 98 -11.17 2.56 -11.53
C GLN A 98 -11.51 1.09 -11.74
N LEU A 99 -12.46 0.83 -12.64
CA LEU A 99 -12.71 -0.53 -13.12
C LEU A 99 -11.62 -0.90 -14.13
N LEU A 100 -10.98 -2.04 -13.91
CA LEU A 100 -9.99 -2.60 -14.80
C LEU A 100 -10.65 -3.55 -15.80
N SER A 101 -10.28 -3.44 -17.07
CA SER A 101 -10.68 -4.37 -18.11
C SER A 101 -9.59 -5.42 -18.37
N GLU A 102 -9.99 -6.62 -18.76
CA GLU A 102 -9.06 -7.64 -19.23
C GLU A 102 -8.66 -7.38 -20.73
N PRO A 103 -7.42 -7.65 -21.16
CA PRO A 103 -6.31 -8.22 -20.39
C PRO A 103 -5.54 -7.15 -19.60
N LEU A 104 -5.23 -7.47 -18.33
CA LEU A 104 -4.56 -6.56 -17.40
C LEU A 104 -3.15 -6.14 -17.81
N MET A 105 -2.42 -6.97 -18.57
CA MET A 105 -0.98 -6.81 -18.81
C MET A 105 -0.59 -5.46 -19.43
N GLY A 106 -1.30 -4.98 -20.45
CA GLY A 106 -0.95 -3.72 -21.12
C GLY A 106 -1.33 -2.47 -20.31
N HIS A 107 -2.36 -2.57 -19.48
CA HIS A 107 -2.89 -1.44 -18.74
C HIS A 107 -2.23 -1.23 -17.37
N LEU A 108 -1.63 -2.29 -16.77
CA LEU A 108 -1.00 -2.17 -15.45
C LEU A 108 0.22 -1.24 -15.48
N GLU A 109 1.04 -1.33 -16.50
CA GLU A 109 2.24 -0.50 -16.62
C GLU A 109 1.89 0.99 -16.75
N GLU A 110 0.95 1.32 -17.64
CA GLU A 110 0.46 2.69 -17.81
C GLU A 110 -0.19 3.23 -16.52
N LEU A 111 -0.90 2.36 -15.81
CA LEU A 111 -1.54 2.74 -14.55
C LEU A 111 -0.52 2.94 -13.43
N MET A 112 0.40 1.99 -13.25
CA MET A 112 1.34 1.98 -12.12
C MET A 112 2.40 3.08 -12.22
N VAL A 113 2.81 3.48 -13.41
CA VAL A 113 3.85 4.53 -13.59
C VAL A 113 3.49 5.86 -12.95
N ALA A 114 2.20 6.17 -12.86
CA ALA A 114 1.68 7.43 -12.32
C ALA A 114 1.69 7.54 -10.80
N TYR A 115 2.03 6.47 -10.07
CA TYR A 115 1.97 6.43 -8.60
C TYR A 115 3.33 6.19 -7.98
N ASP A 116 3.52 6.70 -6.76
CA ASP A 116 4.78 6.56 -6.01
C ASP A 116 4.91 5.19 -5.36
N VAL A 117 3.81 4.65 -4.84
CA VAL A 117 3.77 3.34 -4.18
C VAL A 117 2.58 2.54 -4.68
N ILE A 118 2.81 1.25 -4.90
CA ILE A 118 1.79 0.29 -5.29
C ILE A 118 1.48 -0.62 -4.08
N VAL A 119 0.20 -0.86 -3.84
CA VAL A 119 -0.26 -1.80 -2.81
C VAL A 119 -0.99 -2.95 -3.48
N ASP A 120 -0.56 -4.15 -3.18
CA ASP A 120 -1.20 -5.37 -3.65
C ASP A 120 -2.30 -5.80 -2.68
N GLY A 121 -3.53 -5.66 -3.12
CA GLY A 121 -4.74 -6.12 -2.44
C GLY A 121 -5.57 -7.07 -3.29
N VAL A 122 -4.98 -7.64 -4.37
CA VAL A 122 -5.65 -8.64 -5.20
C VAL A 122 -5.54 -10.04 -4.58
N GLU A 123 -6.43 -10.93 -4.98
CA GLU A 123 -6.44 -12.30 -4.45
C GLU A 123 -5.64 -13.27 -5.31
N ARG A 124 -5.72 -13.11 -6.64
CA ARG A 124 -5.11 -14.03 -7.60
C ARG A 124 -3.60 -13.90 -7.65
N TRP A 125 -2.89 -15.01 -7.45
CA TRP A 125 -1.44 -15.04 -7.51
C TRP A 125 -0.85 -14.61 -8.84
N GLN A 126 -1.49 -14.95 -9.96
CA GLN A 126 -1.05 -14.49 -11.28
C GLN A 126 -1.03 -12.96 -11.35
N THR A 127 -2.05 -12.30 -10.80
CA THR A 127 -2.11 -10.83 -10.77
C THR A 127 -1.08 -10.25 -9.80
N LYS A 128 -0.85 -10.88 -8.65
CA LYS A 128 0.21 -10.47 -7.69
C LYS A 128 1.60 -10.54 -8.33
N LEU A 129 1.91 -11.64 -8.99
CA LEU A 129 3.20 -11.83 -9.67
C LEU A 129 3.37 -10.84 -10.81
N LEU A 130 2.33 -10.62 -11.61
CA LEU A 130 2.35 -9.64 -12.68
C LEU A 130 2.59 -8.21 -12.14
N ALA A 131 1.90 -7.82 -11.06
CA ALA A 131 2.11 -6.53 -10.42
C ALA A 131 3.55 -6.37 -9.89
N SER A 132 4.12 -7.45 -9.32
CA SER A 132 5.52 -7.48 -8.89
C SER A 132 6.49 -7.28 -10.05
N ASP A 133 6.29 -8.00 -11.17
CA ASP A 133 7.15 -7.90 -12.34
C ASP A 133 7.10 -6.47 -12.95
N VAL A 134 5.90 -5.90 -13.05
CA VAL A 134 5.71 -4.52 -13.53
C VAL A 134 6.35 -3.52 -12.57
N ALA A 135 6.14 -3.66 -11.26
CA ALA A 135 6.71 -2.78 -10.25
C ALA A 135 8.24 -2.78 -10.28
N MET A 136 8.87 -3.97 -10.44
CA MET A 136 10.32 -4.10 -10.59
C MET A 136 10.83 -3.35 -11.82
N ARG A 137 10.19 -3.53 -12.99
CA ARG A 137 10.58 -2.83 -14.23
C ARG A 137 10.44 -1.32 -14.15
N LEU A 138 9.38 -0.84 -13.50
CA LEU A 138 9.13 0.59 -13.32
C LEU A 138 9.92 1.23 -12.18
N GLY A 139 10.65 0.45 -11.39
CA GLY A 139 11.34 0.94 -10.19
C GLY A 139 10.39 1.43 -9.09
N LYS A 140 9.16 0.92 -9.05
CA LYS A 140 8.14 1.33 -8.06
C LYS A 140 8.10 0.39 -6.86
N PRO A 141 8.13 0.92 -5.63
CA PRO A 141 7.86 0.11 -4.44
C PRO A 141 6.48 -0.55 -4.50
N LEU A 142 6.42 -1.83 -4.06
CA LEU A 142 5.17 -2.57 -3.96
C LEU A 142 5.05 -3.20 -2.58
N VAL A 143 3.96 -2.92 -1.89
CA VAL A 143 3.64 -3.53 -0.60
C VAL A 143 2.66 -4.67 -0.82
N HIS A 144 3.19 -5.89 -0.74
CA HIS A 144 2.46 -7.14 -0.92
C HIS A 144 1.88 -7.61 0.40
N SER A 145 0.69 -8.20 0.36
CA SER A 145 0.14 -9.00 1.46
C SER A 145 -0.53 -10.27 0.97
N HIS A 146 -0.58 -11.24 1.87
CA HIS A 146 -1.37 -12.45 1.70
C HIS A 146 -1.92 -12.88 3.05
N SER A 147 -3.17 -13.36 3.07
CA SER A 147 -3.79 -13.93 4.25
C SER A 147 -4.45 -15.28 3.91
N SER A 148 -4.38 -16.23 4.83
CA SER A 148 -5.02 -17.54 4.73
C SER A 148 -5.45 -17.99 6.12
N GLY A 149 -6.74 -18.21 6.32
CA GLY A 149 -7.32 -18.52 7.62
C GLY A 149 -7.07 -17.38 8.62
N LEU A 150 -6.36 -17.68 9.71
CA LEU A 150 -5.95 -16.70 10.73
C LEU A 150 -4.47 -16.30 10.62
N ARG A 151 -3.80 -16.63 9.52
CA ARG A 151 -2.42 -16.23 9.27
C ARG A 151 -2.33 -15.22 8.17
N CYS A 152 -1.41 -14.28 8.33
CA CYS A 152 -1.12 -13.29 7.30
C CYS A 152 0.35 -12.98 7.19
N GLN A 153 0.71 -12.43 6.05
CA GLN A 153 2.07 -11.97 5.79
C GLN A 153 2.06 -10.67 5.01
N VAL A 154 3.06 -9.83 5.27
CA VAL A 154 3.30 -8.57 4.56
C VAL A 154 4.75 -8.50 4.14
N TYR A 155 4.99 -8.14 2.89
CA TYR A 155 6.31 -7.96 2.31
C TYR A 155 6.40 -6.64 1.56
N CYS A 156 7.43 -5.86 1.88
CA CYS A 156 7.70 -4.60 1.21
C CYS A 156 8.79 -4.80 0.15
N MET A 157 8.40 -4.77 -1.12
CA MET A 157 9.32 -4.87 -2.25
C MET A 157 9.78 -3.47 -2.67
N VAL A 158 11.09 -3.22 -2.59
CA VAL A 158 11.72 -1.98 -3.02
C VAL A 158 12.75 -2.31 -4.12
N PRO A 159 12.49 -1.97 -5.39
CA PRO A 159 13.39 -2.28 -6.50
C PRO A 159 14.83 -1.80 -6.24
N GLY A 160 15.80 -2.64 -6.58
CA GLY A 160 17.22 -2.41 -6.31
C GLY A 160 17.67 -2.65 -4.86
N ARG A 161 16.74 -2.93 -3.93
CA ARG A 161 17.04 -3.17 -2.50
C ARG A 161 16.52 -4.51 -2.00
N SER A 162 15.40 -4.98 -2.53
CA SER A 162 14.74 -6.21 -2.11
C SER A 162 14.58 -7.19 -3.27
N MET A 163 14.33 -8.46 -2.97
CA MET A 163 13.98 -9.43 -4.00
C MET A 163 12.57 -9.19 -4.55
N CYS A 164 12.31 -9.65 -5.78
CA CYS A 164 10.97 -9.67 -6.34
C CYS A 164 10.11 -10.76 -5.69
N LEU A 165 8.80 -10.67 -5.87
CA LEU A 165 7.87 -11.62 -5.26
C LEU A 165 8.10 -13.05 -5.76
N ARG A 166 8.53 -13.27 -7.02
CA ARG A 166 8.88 -14.60 -7.53
C ARG A 166 10.04 -15.24 -6.77
N CYS A 167 11.11 -14.48 -6.53
CA CYS A 167 12.25 -14.97 -5.76
C CYS A 167 11.89 -15.26 -4.31
N LEU A 168 11.05 -14.41 -3.70
CA LEU A 168 10.53 -14.63 -2.36
C LEU A 168 9.81 -15.97 -2.26
N LEU A 169 8.92 -16.26 -3.21
CA LEU A 169 8.17 -17.49 -3.26
C LEU A 169 9.07 -18.75 -3.38
N ILE A 170 10.06 -18.67 -4.27
CA ILE A 170 11.02 -19.78 -4.49
C ILE A 170 11.89 -19.99 -3.25
N GLN A 171 12.35 -18.90 -2.59
CA GLN A 171 13.22 -19.01 -1.42
C GLN A 171 12.51 -19.56 -0.20
N LEU A 172 11.23 -19.28 -0.05
CA LEU A 172 10.44 -19.76 1.07
C LEU A 172 9.98 -21.22 0.89
N GLU A 173 10.36 -21.88 -0.24
CA GLU A 173 9.91 -23.22 -0.59
C GLU A 173 8.41 -23.37 -0.33
N MET A 174 7.63 -22.37 -0.80
CA MET A 174 6.24 -22.26 -0.42
C MET A 174 5.41 -23.44 -0.93
N GLU A 175 5.54 -24.56 -0.25
CA GLU A 175 4.58 -25.66 -0.28
C GLU A 175 3.18 -25.19 0.15
N ASP A 176 3.13 -24.13 0.95
CA ASP A 176 1.93 -23.47 1.45
C ASP A 176 1.35 -22.40 0.51
N PHE A 177 1.77 -22.34 -0.76
CA PHE A 177 0.96 -21.63 -1.75
C PHE A 177 -0.37 -22.37 -1.86
N PRO A 178 -1.48 -21.77 -1.47
CA PRO A 178 -2.75 -22.38 -1.77
C PRO A 178 -2.81 -22.54 -3.28
N ARG A 179 -2.76 -23.79 -3.78
CA ARG A 179 -3.23 -24.10 -5.12
C ARG A 179 -4.60 -23.46 -5.23
N GLU A 180 -4.93 -22.87 -6.36
CA GLU A 180 -6.14 -22.05 -6.59
C GLU A 180 -7.46 -22.59 -6.00
N GLU A 181 -7.50 -23.87 -5.63
CA GLU A 181 -8.66 -24.58 -5.07
C GLU A 181 -8.77 -24.56 -3.54
N ALA A 182 -7.69 -24.27 -2.79
CA ALA A 182 -7.70 -24.46 -1.34
C ALA A 182 -8.16 -23.22 -0.55
N SER A 183 -8.22 -22.06 -1.15
CA SER A 183 -8.57 -20.83 -0.47
C SER A 183 -9.79 -20.14 -1.06
N ARG A 184 -10.95 -20.71 -0.92
CA ARG A 184 -12.14 -19.87 -0.80
C ARG A 184 -12.05 -19.20 0.57
N PHE A 185 -11.16 -18.27 0.63
CA PHE A 185 -11.04 -17.03 1.39
C PHE A 185 -11.87 -16.99 2.68
N SER A 186 -11.56 -17.89 3.61
CA SER A 186 -12.04 -17.76 4.98
C SER A 186 -11.02 -16.91 5.73
N SER A 187 -11.29 -15.64 5.90
CA SER A 187 -10.52 -14.74 6.75
C SER A 187 -11.47 -13.98 7.67
N LEU A 188 -10.98 -13.57 8.83
CA LEU A 188 -11.74 -12.71 9.73
C LEU A 188 -11.46 -11.24 9.40
N PRO A 189 -12.48 -10.36 9.37
CA PRO A 189 -12.28 -8.93 9.17
C PRO A 189 -11.26 -8.30 10.13
N ALA A 190 -11.17 -8.83 11.35
CA ALA A 190 -10.17 -8.39 12.32
C ALA A 190 -8.74 -8.65 11.83
N LEU A 191 -8.45 -9.83 11.26
CA LEU A 191 -7.14 -10.13 10.69
C LEU A 191 -6.85 -9.25 9.47
N GLU A 192 -7.84 -9.08 8.59
CA GLU A 192 -7.71 -8.23 7.40
C GLU A 192 -7.44 -6.77 7.77
N SER A 193 -8.00 -6.29 8.90
CA SER A 193 -7.70 -4.96 9.43
C SER A 193 -6.25 -4.84 9.91
N ILE A 194 -5.73 -5.88 10.55
CA ILE A 194 -4.31 -5.95 10.98
C ILE A 194 -3.39 -5.90 9.75
N VAL A 195 -3.67 -6.73 8.75
CA VAL A 195 -2.91 -6.76 7.48
C VAL A 195 -2.92 -5.39 6.80
N GLY A 196 -4.11 -4.80 6.66
CA GLY A 196 -4.27 -3.47 6.06
C GLY A 196 -3.52 -2.39 6.83
N GLY A 197 -3.51 -2.47 8.17
CA GLY A 197 -2.72 -1.60 9.04
C GLY A 197 -1.21 -1.72 8.80
N PHE A 198 -0.70 -2.95 8.71
CA PHE A 198 0.71 -3.20 8.38
C PHE A 198 1.09 -2.67 7.00
N GLN A 199 0.27 -2.92 5.97
CA GLN A 199 0.51 -2.37 4.63
C GLN A 199 0.51 -0.83 4.64
N ALA A 200 -0.46 -0.21 5.32
CA ALA A 200 -0.54 1.24 5.41
C ALA A 200 0.70 1.85 6.10
N LEU A 201 1.20 1.22 7.16
CA LEU A 201 2.44 1.65 7.83
C LEU A 201 3.65 1.60 6.89
N GLU A 202 3.80 0.53 6.09
CA GLU A 202 4.89 0.45 5.10
C GLU A 202 4.77 1.55 4.05
N VAL A 203 3.57 1.81 3.53
CA VAL A 203 3.33 2.90 2.58
C VAL A 203 3.68 4.26 3.18
N ILE A 204 3.26 4.54 4.42
CA ILE A 204 3.58 5.79 5.12
C ILE A 204 5.09 5.96 5.27
N LYS A 205 5.81 4.89 5.65
CA LYS A 205 7.29 4.92 5.75
C LYS A 205 7.95 5.19 4.41
N LEU A 206 7.47 4.56 3.33
CA LEU A 206 8.00 4.76 1.98
C LEU A 206 7.81 6.20 1.49
N LEU A 207 6.62 6.77 1.68
CA LEU A 207 6.29 8.12 1.22
C LEU A 207 6.98 9.21 2.06
N SER A 208 6.86 9.11 3.38
CA SER A 208 7.36 10.15 4.29
C SER A 208 8.87 10.10 4.52
N GLY A 209 9.47 8.91 4.35
CA GLY A 209 10.85 8.64 4.80
C GLY A 209 10.99 8.59 6.33
N PHE A 210 9.88 8.48 7.06
CA PHE A 210 9.87 8.32 8.52
C PHE A 210 9.96 6.85 8.90
N GLY A 211 10.94 6.49 9.70
CA GLY A 211 11.21 5.10 10.08
C GLY A 211 11.97 4.32 8.99
N VAL A 212 12.07 3.03 9.18
CA VAL A 212 12.75 2.10 8.26
C VAL A 212 11.72 1.22 7.59
N SER A 213 11.63 1.28 6.26
CA SER A 213 10.83 0.32 5.50
C SER A 213 11.46 -1.07 5.56
N GLN A 214 10.65 -2.09 5.71
CA GLN A 214 11.09 -3.49 5.85
C GLN A 214 11.48 -4.14 4.51
N GLY A 215 12.19 -3.41 3.64
CA GLY A 215 12.77 -4.02 2.44
C GLY A 215 13.65 -5.22 2.81
N ASN A 216 13.47 -6.38 2.15
CA ASN A 216 14.11 -7.67 2.45
C ASN A 216 13.68 -8.34 3.77
N GLU A 217 12.58 -7.94 4.35
CA GLU A 217 11.98 -8.60 5.51
C GLU A 217 10.56 -9.04 5.19
N LEU A 218 10.20 -10.26 5.57
CA LEU A 218 8.83 -10.75 5.50
C LEU A 218 8.25 -10.80 6.91
N MET A 219 7.23 -10.03 7.15
CA MET A 219 6.45 -10.08 8.39
C MET A 219 5.38 -11.16 8.27
N ARG A 220 5.29 -12.05 9.24
CA ARG A 220 4.24 -13.05 9.38
C ARG A 220 3.54 -12.88 10.71
N PHE A 221 2.23 -12.91 10.71
CA PHE A 221 1.43 -12.85 11.92
C PHE A 221 0.45 -14.02 11.97
N ASP A 222 0.45 -14.72 13.09
CA ASP A 222 -0.51 -15.78 13.40
C ASP A 222 -1.56 -15.23 14.38
N GLY A 223 -2.77 -14.99 13.88
CA GLY A 223 -3.87 -14.45 14.67
C GLY A 223 -4.45 -15.43 15.69
N LEU A 224 -4.08 -16.72 15.64
CA LEU A 224 -4.52 -17.70 16.62
C LEU A 224 -3.63 -17.68 17.86
N SER A 225 -2.30 -17.65 17.67
CA SER A 225 -1.32 -17.58 18.77
C SER A 225 -1.00 -16.14 19.19
N GLY A 226 -1.22 -15.15 18.31
CA GLY A 226 -0.76 -13.77 18.49
C GLY A 226 0.73 -13.58 18.18
N GLU A 227 1.40 -14.58 17.62
CA GLU A 227 2.83 -14.52 17.31
C GLU A 227 3.09 -13.65 16.08
N LEU A 228 4.09 -12.79 16.19
CA LEU A 228 4.63 -11.98 15.10
C LEU A 228 6.06 -12.38 14.82
N GLU A 229 6.29 -12.96 13.65
CA GLU A 229 7.61 -13.36 13.16
C GLU A 229 8.09 -12.39 12.08
N VAL A 230 9.38 -12.06 12.09
CA VAL A 230 10.02 -11.29 11.02
C VAL A 230 11.18 -12.10 10.45
N LEU A 231 11.00 -12.61 9.24
CA LEU A 231 12.04 -13.30 8.49
C LEU A 231 12.96 -12.29 7.82
N ARG A 232 14.27 -12.42 8.05
CA ARG A 232 15.32 -11.54 7.53
C ARG A 232 16.29 -12.32 6.64
N GLY A 233 17.15 -11.59 5.93
CA GLY A 233 18.14 -12.21 5.04
C GLY A 233 17.53 -12.72 3.73
N LEU A 234 16.50 -12.05 3.26
CA LEU A 234 15.83 -12.37 2.02
C LEU A 234 16.51 -11.64 0.85
N ASP A 235 17.69 -12.11 0.44
CA ASP A 235 18.50 -11.44 -0.57
C ASP A 235 18.09 -11.81 -2.01
N PRO A 236 18.11 -10.85 -2.95
CA PRO A 236 17.86 -11.13 -4.37
C PRO A 236 18.77 -12.21 -4.92
N LYS A 237 18.23 -13.13 -5.73
CA LYS A 237 19.04 -14.11 -6.46
C LYS A 237 19.81 -13.39 -7.59
N SER A 238 21.10 -13.62 -7.67
CA SER A 238 21.98 -12.95 -8.67
C SER A 238 21.61 -13.23 -10.12
N ASP A 239 20.99 -14.37 -10.37
CA ASP A 239 20.55 -14.84 -11.71
C ASP A 239 19.08 -14.49 -12.03
N CYS A 240 18.38 -13.80 -11.13
CA CYS A 240 17.00 -13.39 -11.38
C CYS A 240 16.94 -12.25 -12.40
N PRO A 241 16.15 -12.37 -13.48
CA PRO A 241 16.04 -11.30 -14.48
C PRO A 241 15.38 -10.03 -13.95
N ASP A 242 14.56 -10.13 -12.90
CA ASP A 242 13.77 -9.01 -12.37
C ASP A 242 14.46 -8.28 -11.21
N CYS A 243 15.07 -9.02 -10.28
CA CYS A 243 15.67 -8.43 -9.06
C CYS A 243 17.16 -8.76 -8.91
N GLY A 244 17.74 -9.59 -9.77
CA GLY A 244 19.18 -9.89 -9.75
C GLY A 244 19.99 -8.60 -9.90
N ARG A 245 21.05 -8.47 -9.13
CA ARG A 245 22.02 -7.39 -9.33
C ARG A 245 23.01 -7.85 -10.40
N PRO A 246 23.30 -7.01 -11.40
CA PRO A 246 24.37 -7.31 -12.37
C PRO A 246 25.74 -7.37 -11.68
#